data_42c0bfe6606d7941fd444bd0a07c7229
#
_entry.id   42c0bfe6606d7941fd444bd0a07c7229
#
_cell.length_a   1.000
_cell.length_b   1.000
_cell.length_c   1.000
_cell.angle_alpha   90.00
_cell.angle_beta   90.00
_cell.angle_gamma   90.00
#
_symmetry.space_group_name_H-M   'P 1'
#
loop_
_entity.id
_entity.type
_entity.pdbx_description
1 polymer ?
#
loop_
_entity_poly.entity_id
_entity_poly.type
_entity_poly.pdbx_seq_one_letter_code
_entity_poly.pdbx_strand_id
1 'polypeptide(L)'
;MFIRLLAKIGLVAFWFSPYALANQDQLVVLTTFSSEPIAELMSEYKQRNPKVDIKLIHRRTQSAIQLLNKSYMQDVDVVLSSSPFLMEELYKRNQLASVSYSNEMPEWLVPFVLPKRNKVVSVGYSGAGLVWNNDYLKANQLQIPNQFKDLVAFEYFGHITMSTPSRSGTTQMMIESILAKHGWLKGWAIILNVGANLGTVSSRSFGVADYVAKGQFGVGPTIDSYALVLPKQFQHVGFGYDSDFTLMPTYIGVLKNSGENESTQSFITLLLSKGVQDSMVNSDFAKHSIKDDSLYSEKNPPLNLEKLMKREKLVNIIFDEAITKRLPELQDLWHSIAELESITASNPELSTRVSHLKQQLFLIPMTEEEIRLIANSIAEQDASNQASSGLEQAVLAEFGYRFGVKFEDNLLQVADTLKAIQVELAL
;
A
#
# COMPACT_ATOMS: atom_id res chain seq x y z
N MET A 1 -57.87 -67.28 -42.67
CA MET A 1 -58.51 -65.95 -42.85
C MET A 1 -57.86 -65.03 -41.84
N PHE A 2 -56.83 -64.32 -42.30
CA PHE A 2 -55.98 -63.48 -41.43
C PHE A 2 -56.39 -62.01 -41.59
N ILE A 3 -56.75 -61.37 -40.47
CA ILE A 3 -57.03 -59.94 -40.42
C ILE A 3 -55.75 -59.22 -39.99
N ARG A 4 -55.21 -58.38 -40.87
CA ARG A 4 -54.07 -57.48 -40.57
C ARG A 4 -54.58 -56.26 -39.84
N LEU A 5 -54.07 -56.02 -38.63
CA LEU A 5 -54.25 -54.79 -37.86
C LEU A 5 -53.02 -53.90 -38.10
N LEU A 6 -53.21 -52.76 -38.76
CA LEU A 6 -52.19 -51.74 -38.97
C LEU A 6 -52.22 -50.74 -37.77
N ALA A 7 -51.19 -50.80 -36.92
CA ALA A 7 -50.98 -49.80 -35.90
C ALA A 7 -50.25 -48.59 -36.49
N LYS A 8 -50.89 -47.43 -36.49
CA LYS A 8 -50.26 -46.13 -36.80
C LYS A 8 -49.51 -45.67 -35.59
N ILE A 9 -48.14 -45.66 -35.59
CA ILE A 9 -47.29 -45.02 -34.63
C ILE A 9 -47.13 -43.56 -35.04
N GLY A 10 -47.77 -42.67 -34.31
CA GLY A 10 -47.55 -41.23 -34.44
C GLY A 10 -46.23 -40.80 -33.81
N LEU A 11 -45.30 -40.38 -34.64
CA LEU A 11 -44.01 -39.83 -34.20
C LEU A 11 -44.24 -38.41 -33.68
N VAL A 12 -44.31 -38.24 -32.36
CA VAL A 12 -44.29 -36.89 -31.73
C VAL A 12 -42.85 -36.42 -31.67
N ALA A 13 -42.47 -35.56 -32.60
CA ALA A 13 -41.18 -34.89 -32.58
C ALA A 13 -41.21 -33.83 -31.46
N PHE A 14 -40.61 -34.15 -30.31
CA PHE A 14 -40.29 -33.14 -29.30
C PHE A 14 -39.20 -32.21 -29.85
N TRP A 15 -39.58 -30.99 -30.20
CA TRP A 15 -38.65 -29.91 -30.45
C TRP A 15 -38.06 -29.51 -29.10
N PHE A 16 -36.89 -30.08 -28.76
CA PHE A 16 -36.03 -29.48 -27.75
C PHE A 16 -35.45 -28.22 -28.38
N SER A 17 -36.04 -27.08 -28.08
CA SER A 17 -35.35 -25.78 -28.22
C SER A 17 -34.18 -25.83 -27.26
N PRO A 18 -32.93 -25.75 -27.71
CA PRO A 18 -31.84 -25.46 -26.75
C PRO A 18 -32.12 -24.10 -26.21
N TYR A 19 -32.55 -24.03 -24.94
CA TYR A 19 -32.41 -22.81 -24.19
C TYR A 19 -30.90 -22.53 -24.23
N ALA A 20 -30.49 -21.61 -25.09
CA ALA A 20 -29.22 -20.95 -24.98
C ALA A 20 -29.24 -20.31 -23.57
N LEU A 21 -28.57 -20.93 -22.63
CA LEU A 21 -28.16 -20.27 -21.41
C LEU A 21 -27.41 -19.05 -21.92
N ALA A 22 -28.08 -17.90 -21.93
CA ALA A 22 -27.43 -16.63 -22.18
C ALA A 22 -26.31 -16.59 -21.13
N ASN A 23 -25.08 -16.70 -21.58
CA ASN A 23 -23.94 -16.48 -20.74
C ASN A 23 -24.16 -15.10 -20.14
N GLN A 24 -24.50 -15.08 -18.85
CA GLN A 24 -24.72 -13.81 -18.15
C GLN A 24 -23.37 -13.11 -18.18
N ASP A 25 -23.31 -11.95 -18.81
CA ASP A 25 -22.07 -11.19 -18.90
C ASP A 25 -21.57 -10.95 -17.47
N GLN A 26 -20.36 -11.38 -17.17
CA GLN A 26 -19.75 -11.25 -15.84
C GLN A 26 -18.64 -10.23 -15.90
N LEU A 27 -18.54 -9.40 -14.87
CA LEU A 27 -17.40 -8.53 -14.63
C LEU A 27 -16.73 -8.92 -13.32
N VAL A 28 -15.52 -9.42 -13.39
CA VAL A 28 -14.72 -9.80 -12.22
C VAL A 28 -13.64 -8.75 -11.95
N VAL A 29 -13.82 -8.04 -10.84
CA VAL A 29 -12.91 -6.95 -10.41
C VAL A 29 -12.02 -7.44 -9.28
N LEU A 30 -10.72 -7.53 -9.51
CA LEU A 30 -9.71 -7.73 -8.47
C LEU A 30 -9.29 -6.36 -7.94
N THR A 31 -9.34 -6.18 -6.62
CA THR A 31 -8.97 -4.91 -6.00
C THR A 31 -8.12 -5.08 -4.75
N THR A 32 -7.28 -4.07 -4.48
CA THR A 32 -6.54 -3.95 -3.22
C THR A 32 -7.27 -3.10 -2.17
N PHE A 33 -8.35 -2.42 -2.56
CA PHE A 33 -9.20 -1.67 -1.64
C PHE A 33 -10.13 -2.60 -0.85
N SER A 34 -10.56 -2.19 0.36
CA SER A 34 -11.63 -2.89 1.07
C SER A 34 -12.95 -2.83 0.29
N SER A 35 -13.90 -3.68 0.66
CA SER A 35 -15.17 -3.78 -0.09
C SER A 35 -16.05 -2.54 0.06
N GLU A 36 -16.03 -1.91 1.23
CA GLU A 36 -16.91 -0.80 1.58
C GLU A 36 -16.72 0.43 0.64
N PRO A 37 -15.49 0.93 0.42
CA PRO A 37 -15.27 2.07 -0.47
C PRO A 37 -15.71 1.85 -1.91
N ILE A 38 -15.81 0.60 -2.35
CA ILE A 38 -16.12 0.27 -3.75
C ILE A 38 -17.60 -0.13 -3.91
N ALA A 39 -18.30 -0.41 -2.83
CA ALA A 39 -19.68 -0.92 -2.88
C ALA A 39 -20.63 0.02 -3.63
N GLU A 40 -20.53 1.33 -3.37
CA GLU A 40 -21.34 2.34 -4.05
C GLU A 40 -21.06 2.36 -5.57
N LEU A 41 -19.79 2.35 -5.95
CA LEU A 41 -19.37 2.31 -7.36
C LEU A 41 -19.86 1.04 -8.08
N MET A 42 -19.78 -0.11 -7.41
CA MET A 42 -20.30 -1.38 -7.97
C MET A 42 -21.82 -1.34 -8.10
N SER A 43 -22.52 -0.73 -7.13
CA SER A 43 -23.96 -0.54 -7.19
C SER A 43 -24.38 0.37 -8.36
N GLU A 44 -23.68 1.49 -8.56
CA GLU A 44 -23.92 2.39 -9.69
C GLU A 44 -23.68 1.69 -11.03
N TYR A 45 -22.59 0.91 -11.13
CA TYR A 45 -22.32 0.14 -12.32
C TYR A 45 -23.42 -0.89 -12.61
N LYS A 46 -23.89 -1.62 -11.58
CA LYS A 46 -24.98 -2.60 -11.69
C LYS A 46 -26.30 -1.97 -12.11
N GLN A 47 -26.62 -0.76 -11.61
CA GLN A 47 -27.82 -0.03 -12.03
C GLN A 47 -27.79 0.32 -13.52
N ARG A 48 -26.64 0.72 -14.05
CA ARG A 48 -26.45 1.04 -15.47
C ARG A 48 -26.37 -0.20 -16.36
N ASN A 49 -25.92 -1.34 -15.81
CA ASN A 49 -25.71 -2.60 -16.51
C ASN A 49 -26.42 -3.77 -15.79
N PRO A 50 -27.76 -3.78 -15.75
CA PRO A 50 -28.53 -4.72 -14.91
C PRO A 50 -28.33 -6.20 -15.29
N LYS A 51 -27.91 -6.49 -16.52
CA LYS A 51 -27.67 -7.82 -17.02
C LYS A 51 -26.29 -8.38 -16.65
N VAL A 52 -25.33 -7.52 -16.28
CA VAL A 52 -23.97 -7.93 -15.92
C VAL A 52 -23.95 -8.43 -14.48
N ASP A 53 -23.40 -9.63 -14.26
CA ASP A 53 -23.07 -10.11 -12.92
C ASP A 53 -21.70 -9.56 -12.49
N ILE A 54 -21.60 -9.04 -11.25
CA ILE A 54 -20.38 -8.41 -10.76
C ILE A 54 -19.80 -9.25 -9.63
N LYS A 55 -18.55 -9.62 -9.77
CA LYS A 55 -17.78 -10.32 -8.74
C LYS A 55 -16.60 -9.47 -8.29
N LEU A 56 -16.59 -9.11 -7.00
CA LEU A 56 -15.48 -8.37 -6.39
C LEU A 56 -14.55 -9.34 -5.65
N ILE A 57 -13.25 -9.29 -5.98
CA ILE A 57 -12.21 -10.07 -5.32
C ILE A 57 -11.26 -9.11 -4.62
N HIS A 58 -11.31 -9.06 -3.28
CA HIS A 58 -10.35 -8.29 -2.51
C HIS A 58 -9.10 -9.12 -2.20
N ARG A 59 -7.91 -8.55 -2.48
CA ARG A 59 -6.61 -9.12 -2.09
C ARG A 59 -5.63 -8.01 -1.74
N ARG A 60 -4.71 -8.28 -0.80
CA ARG A 60 -3.55 -7.41 -0.56
C ARG A 60 -2.61 -7.44 -1.77
N THR A 61 -1.80 -6.40 -1.97
CA THR A 61 -0.89 -6.27 -3.11
C THR A 61 -0.08 -7.54 -3.35
N GLN A 62 0.63 -8.06 -2.35
CA GLN A 62 1.44 -9.27 -2.49
C GLN A 62 0.59 -10.52 -2.75
N SER A 63 -0.56 -10.64 -2.10
CA SER A 63 -1.48 -11.76 -2.35
C SER A 63 -2.13 -11.66 -3.74
N ALA A 64 -2.36 -10.45 -4.26
CA ALA A 64 -2.82 -10.23 -5.62
C ALA A 64 -1.75 -10.67 -6.62
N ILE A 65 -0.48 -10.27 -6.43
CA ILE A 65 0.65 -10.72 -7.26
C ILE A 65 0.78 -12.24 -7.24
N GLN A 66 0.66 -12.87 -6.06
CA GLN A 66 0.71 -14.34 -5.96
C GLN A 66 -0.48 -15.03 -6.63
N LEU A 67 -1.68 -14.44 -6.53
CA LEU A 67 -2.87 -14.96 -7.24
C LEU A 67 -2.67 -14.88 -8.75
N LEU A 68 -2.08 -13.77 -9.24
CA LEU A 68 -1.74 -13.56 -10.65
C LEU A 68 -0.76 -14.60 -11.20
N ASN A 69 0.05 -15.22 -10.33
CA ASN A 69 1.01 -16.27 -10.69
C ASN A 69 0.39 -17.67 -10.81
N LYS A 70 -0.83 -17.85 -10.32
CA LYS A 70 -1.53 -19.13 -10.35
C LYS A 70 -2.56 -19.15 -11.48
N SER A 71 -2.78 -20.31 -12.07
CA SER A 71 -3.69 -20.52 -13.21
C SER A 71 -5.16 -20.10 -12.99
N TYR A 72 -5.50 -19.63 -11.80
CA TYR A 72 -6.84 -19.16 -11.42
C TYR A 72 -7.20 -17.75 -11.92
N MET A 73 -6.29 -17.10 -12.65
CA MET A 73 -6.50 -15.74 -13.17
C MET A 73 -7.36 -15.63 -14.41
N GLN A 74 -7.78 -16.76 -14.98
CA GLN A 74 -8.58 -16.74 -16.21
C GLN A 74 -9.96 -16.05 -16.03
N ASP A 75 -10.38 -15.85 -14.78
CA ASP A 75 -11.68 -15.28 -14.44
C ASP A 75 -11.63 -13.78 -14.02
N VAL A 76 -10.47 -13.14 -13.96
CA VAL A 76 -10.38 -11.72 -13.61
C VAL A 76 -10.34 -10.88 -14.87
N ASP A 77 -11.24 -9.89 -14.96
CA ASP A 77 -11.33 -8.97 -16.09
C ASP A 77 -10.51 -7.72 -15.88
N VAL A 78 -10.61 -7.11 -14.69
CA VAL A 78 -9.93 -5.86 -14.36
C VAL A 78 -9.27 -5.90 -12.99
N VAL A 79 -8.18 -5.14 -12.86
CA VAL A 79 -7.50 -4.90 -11.59
C VAL A 79 -7.59 -3.42 -11.24
N LEU A 80 -8.16 -3.10 -10.07
CA LEU A 80 -8.31 -1.73 -9.55
C LEU A 80 -7.46 -1.56 -8.28
N SER A 81 -6.42 -0.71 -8.32
CA SER A 81 -5.45 -0.59 -7.23
C SER A 81 -4.70 0.75 -7.25
N SER A 82 -4.28 1.25 -6.08
CA SER A 82 -3.31 2.35 -5.97
C SER A 82 -1.85 1.86 -5.96
N SER A 83 -1.60 0.56 -6.13
CA SER A 83 -0.24 0.02 -6.14
C SER A 83 0.37 0.07 -7.54
N PRO A 84 1.36 0.93 -7.80
CA PRO A 84 2.10 0.92 -9.07
C PRO A 84 2.87 -0.41 -9.26
N PHE A 85 3.30 -1.04 -8.17
CA PHE A 85 4.01 -2.32 -8.18
C PHE A 85 3.16 -3.45 -8.76
N LEU A 86 1.89 -3.53 -8.37
CA LEU A 86 0.96 -4.52 -8.90
C LEU A 86 0.76 -4.33 -10.42
N MET A 87 0.58 -3.08 -10.85
CA MET A 87 0.39 -2.78 -12.28
C MET A 87 1.66 -3.05 -13.11
N GLU A 88 2.84 -2.75 -12.56
CA GLU A 88 4.11 -3.04 -13.21
C GLU A 88 4.37 -4.53 -13.35
N GLU A 89 4.04 -5.32 -12.33
CA GLU A 89 4.17 -6.77 -12.37
C GLU A 89 3.27 -7.39 -13.46
N LEU A 90 2.01 -6.92 -13.54
CA LEU A 90 1.09 -7.31 -14.63
C LEU A 90 1.64 -6.94 -16.00
N TYR A 91 2.24 -5.75 -16.13
CA TYR A 91 2.83 -5.28 -17.36
C TYR A 91 4.03 -6.14 -17.79
N LYS A 92 4.98 -6.38 -16.87
CA LYS A 92 6.17 -7.21 -17.13
C LYS A 92 5.80 -8.63 -17.59
N ARG A 93 4.76 -9.21 -17.00
CA ARG A 93 4.24 -10.54 -17.34
C ARG A 93 3.39 -10.56 -18.61
N ASN A 94 3.27 -9.40 -19.28
CA ASN A 94 2.45 -9.27 -20.49
C ASN A 94 0.98 -9.72 -20.28
N GLN A 95 0.43 -9.49 -19.09
CA GLN A 95 -0.95 -9.88 -18.73
C GLN A 95 -1.98 -8.78 -19.01
N LEU A 96 -1.55 -7.54 -19.30
CA LEU A 96 -2.45 -6.43 -19.58
C LEU A 96 -2.81 -6.34 -21.07
N ALA A 97 -4.09 -6.13 -21.34
CA ALA A 97 -4.62 -5.73 -22.65
C ALA A 97 -4.26 -4.26 -22.94
N SER A 98 -4.26 -3.88 -24.20
CA SER A 98 -4.24 -2.48 -24.58
C SER A 98 -5.62 -1.87 -24.39
N VAL A 99 -5.68 -0.69 -23.78
CA VAL A 99 -6.93 0.05 -23.56
C VAL A 99 -6.94 1.27 -24.48
N SER A 100 -7.92 1.32 -25.36
CA SER A 100 -8.15 2.48 -26.25
C SER A 100 -8.89 3.56 -25.46
N TYR A 101 -8.17 4.28 -24.60
CA TYR A 101 -8.74 5.37 -23.84
C TYR A 101 -8.00 6.67 -24.12
N SER A 102 -8.75 7.71 -24.54
CA SER A 102 -8.21 8.97 -25.03
C SER A 102 -8.23 10.11 -24.01
N ASN A 103 -8.35 9.85 -22.71
CA ASN A 103 -8.24 10.94 -21.73
C ASN A 103 -6.78 11.40 -21.64
N GLU A 104 -6.57 12.66 -21.98
CA GLU A 104 -5.30 13.31 -21.73
C GLU A 104 -5.11 13.46 -20.23
N MET A 105 -4.04 12.83 -19.72
CA MET A 105 -3.64 12.99 -18.33
C MET A 105 -3.22 14.44 -18.11
N PRO A 106 -3.74 15.14 -17.08
CA PRO A 106 -3.31 16.49 -16.77
C PRO A 106 -1.80 16.55 -16.51
N GLU A 107 -1.14 17.61 -17.02
CA GLU A 107 0.31 17.75 -16.93
C GLU A 107 0.84 17.66 -15.49
N TRP A 108 0.14 18.23 -14.55
CA TRP A 108 0.53 18.22 -13.13
C TRP A 108 0.54 16.80 -12.53
N LEU A 109 -0.30 15.88 -13.03
CA LEU A 109 -0.39 14.51 -12.52
C LEU A 109 0.62 13.56 -13.19
N VAL A 110 1.12 13.90 -14.38
CA VAL A 110 2.06 13.07 -15.15
C VAL A 110 3.28 12.59 -14.34
N PRO A 111 3.92 13.43 -13.49
CA PRO A 111 5.08 13.00 -12.71
C PRO A 111 4.78 11.91 -11.67
N PHE A 112 3.52 11.72 -11.29
CA PHE A 112 3.09 10.80 -10.23
C PHE A 112 2.54 9.48 -10.77
N VAL A 113 2.21 9.40 -12.06
CA VAL A 113 1.60 8.21 -12.67
C VAL A 113 2.62 7.31 -13.35
N LEU A 114 2.26 6.03 -13.50
CA LEU A 114 3.01 5.12 -14.35
C LEU A 114 3.11 5.64 -15.78
N PRO A 115 4.26 5.48 -16.45
CA PRO A 115 4.43 5.92 -17.84
C PRO A 115 3.29 5.39 -18.72
N LYS A 116 2.82 6.24 -19.66
CA LYS A 116 1.79 5.87 -20.64
C LYS A 116 2.27 4.64 -21.43
N ARG A 117 1.63 3.49 -21.18
CA ARG A 117 1.92 2.23 -21.88
C ARG A 117 0.68 1.73 -22.60
N ASN A 118 -0.39 2.53 -22.69
CA ASN A 118 -1.71 2.17 -23.23
C ASN A 118 -2.31 0.88 -22.61
N LYS A 119 -1.89 0.56 -21.38
CA LYS A 119 -2.27 -0.68 -20.68
C LYS A 119 -2.76 -0.45 -19.26
N VAL A 120 -2.45 0.71 -18.70
CA VAL A 120 -2.86 1.13 -17.36
C VAL A 120 -3.46 2.52 -17.45
N VAL A 121 -4.64 2.71 -16.89
CA VAL A 121 -5.36 3.99 -16.85
C VAL A 121 -5.40 4.48 -15.42
N SER A 122 -5.09 5.76 -15.20
CA SER A 122 -5.31 6.42 -13.92
C SER A 122 -6.74 6.94 -13.86
N VAL A 123 -7.50 6.54 -12.85
CA VAL A 123 -8.94 6.87 -12.72
C VAL A 123 -9.25 7.83 -11.59
N GLY A 124 -8.27 8.14 -10.75
CA GLY A 124 -8.36 9.05 -9.63
C GLY A 124 -7.02 9.07 -8.90
N TYR A 125 -6.93 9.81 -7.80
CA TYR A 125 -5.75 9.82 -6.95
C TYR A 125 -6.12 10.07 -5.48
N SER A 126 -5.16 9.88 -4.59
CA SER A 126 -5.26 10.14 -3.15
C SER A 126 -4.04 10.91 -2.70
N GLY A 127 -4.21 11.70 -1.65
CA GLY A 127 -3.13 12.19 -0.81
C GLY A 127 -2.95 11.31 0.42
N ALA A 128 -1.77 11.36 1.01
CA ALA A 128 -1.49 10.72 2.29
C ALA A 128 -1.24 11.77 3.38
N GLY A 129 -1.42 11.36 4.62
CA GLY A 129 -1.26 12.23 5.78
C GLY A 129 -1.42 11.47 7.08
N LEU A 130 -1.73 12.19 8.13
CA LEU A 130 -1.93 11.65 9.46
C LEU A 130 -3.41 11.69 9.84
N VAL A 131 -3.93 10.58 10.35
CA VAL A 131 -5.23 10.50 11.02
C VAL A 131 -4.98 10.47 12.52
N TRP A 132 -5.78 11.21 13.28
CA TRP A 132 -5.68 11.24 14.75
C TRP A 132 -7.05 11.23 15.42
N ASN A 133 -7.05 10.84 16.69
CA ASN A 133 -8.21 10.87 17.57
C ASN A 133 -8.07 12.01 18.57
N ASN A 134 -8.89 13.06 18.46
CA ASN A 134 -8.81 14.25 19.29
C ASN A 134 -9.01 13.95 20.79
N ASP A 135 -9.93 13.05 21.11
CA ASP A 135 -10.22 12.68 22.51
C ASP A 135 -9.06 11.91 23.13
N TYR A 136 -8.47 10.99 22.35
CA TYR A 136 -7.28 10.24 22.76
C TYR A 136 -6.09 11.15 22.98
N LEU A 137 -5.77 12.03 22.01
CA LEU A 137 -4.64 12.95 22.12
C LEU A 137 -4.80 13.87 23.34
N LYS A 138 -6.01 14.41 23.55
CA LYS A 138 -6.31 15.25 24.73
C LYS A 138 -6.14 14.48 26.03
N ALA A 139 -6.67 13.26 26.13
CA ALA A 139 -6.57 12.43 27.34
C ALA A 139 -5.12 12.07 27.70
N ASN A 140 -4.24 11.94 26.69
CA ASN A 140 -2.83 11.63 26.87
C ASN A 140 -1.91 12.88 26.78
N GLN A 141 -2.47 14.09 26.76
CA GLN A 141 -1.75 15.38 26.70
C GLN A 141 -0.80 15.51 25.49
N LEU A 142 -1.17 14.84 24.38
CA LEU A 142 -0.40 14.86 23.13
C LEU A 142 -0.84 16.00 22.22
N GLN A 143 0.11 16.59 21.52
CA GLN A 143 -0.17 17.58 20.48
C GLN A 143 -0.66 16.88 19.19
N ILE A 144 -1.40 17.60 18.34
CA ILE A 144 -1.72 17.13 17.01
C ILE A 144 -0.45 17.25 16.13
N PRO A 145 0.09 16.14 15.59
CA PRO A 145 1.27 16.19 14.72
C PRO A 145 0.91 16.79 13.36
N ASN A 146 1.79 17.61 12.80
CA ASN A 146 1.59 18.22 11.49
C ASN A 146 2.17 17.37 10.35
N GLN A 147 3.24 16.62 10.62
CA GLN A 147 3.99 15.85 9.65
C GLN A 147 4.43 14.51 10.26
N PHE A 148 4.68 13.52 9.39
CA PHE A 148 5.17 12.20 9.80
C PHE A 148 6.42 12.26 10.67
N LYS A 149 7.36 13.15 10.34
CA LYS A 149 8.59 13.34 11.11
C LYS A 149 8.37 13.88 12.53
N ASP A 150 7.21 14.49 12.83
CA ASP A 150 6.92 14.97 14.20
C ASP A 150 6.70 13.76 15.14
N LEU A 151 6.31 12.62 14.59
CA LEU A 151 6.09 11.36 15.31
C LEU A 151 7.39 10.73 15.86
N VAL A 152 8.57 11.30 15.58
CA VAL A 152 9.83 10.86 16.19
C VAL A 152 9.96 11.30 17.66
N ALA A 153 9.16 12.27 18.11
CA ALA A 153 9.20 12.74 19.48
C ALA A 153 8.74 11.62 20.45
N PHE A 154 9.46 11.51 21.59
CA PHE A 154 9.20 10.44 22.57
C PHE A 154 7.81 10.52 23.20
N GLU A 155 7.18 11.70 23.20
CA GLU A 155 5.80 11.86 23.67
C GLU A 155 4.78 10.97 22.94
N TYR A 156 5.08 10.54 21.69
CA TYR A 156 4.24 9.62 20.92
C TYR A 156 4.56 8.14 21.16
N PHE A 157 5.49 7.81 22.05
CA PHE A 157 5.88 6.43 22.35
C PHE A 157 4.66 5.59 22.80
N GLY A 158 4.38 4.52 22.07
CA GLY A 158 3.23 3.64 22.30
C GLY A 158 1.88 4.17 21.79
N HIS A 159 1.82 5.40 21.25
CA HIS A 159 0.58 6.06 20.82
C HIS A 159 0.33 6.00 19.30
N ILE A 160 1.27 5.47 18.54
CA ILE A 160 1.22 5.40 17.07
C ILE A 160 0.83 4.01 16.60
N THR A 161 0.07 3.92 15.53
CA THR A 161 -0.12 2.69 14.76
C THR A 161 0.20 2.92 13.29
N MET A 162 0.87 1.96 12.65
CA MET A 162 1.24 2.01 11.24
C MET A 162 1.19 0.61 10.64
N SER A 163 0.91 0.46 9.35
CA SER A 163 1.03 -0.83 8.66
C SER A 163 2.43 -1.03 8.10
N THR A 164 2.79 -2.30 7.82
CA THR A 164 4.05 -2.62 7.15
C THR A 164 3.95 -2.42 5.63
N PRO A 165 5.02 -1.93 4.96
CA PRO A 165 5.03 -1.79 3.50
C PRO A 165 4.87 -3.12 2.76
N SER A 166 5.34 -4.24 3.31
CA SER A 166 5.18 -5.58 2.73
C SER A 166 3.71 -6.02 2.59
N ARG A 167 2.80 -5.39 3.34
CA ARG A 167 1.36 -5.72 3.33
C ARG A 167 0.48 -4.62 2.73
N SER A 168 1.05 -3.44 2.48
CA SER A 168 0.32 -2.26 2.04
C SER A 168 1.12 -1.47 1.00
N GLY A 169 0.65 -1.46 -0.24
CA GLY A 169 1.23 -0.62 -1.29
C GLY A 169 1.17 0.88 -0.96
N THR A 170 0.17 1.32 -0.20
CA THR A 170 0.08 2.69 0.31
C THR A 170 1.23 3.00 1.28
N THR A 171 1.46 2.12 2.26
CA THR A 171 2.57 2.27 3.20
C THR A 171 3.92 2.22 2.48
N GLN A 172 4.06 1.35 1.47
CA GLN A 172 5.25 1.33 0.62
C GLN A 172 5.51 2.70 -0.03
N MET A 173 4.47 3.31 -0.62
CA MET A 173 4.59 4.63 -1.24
C MET A 173 4.93 5.72 -0.21
N MET A 174 4.39 5.66 1.01
CA MET A 174 4.73 6.59 2.09
C MET A 174 6.20 6.45 2.54
N ILE A 175 6.69 5.23 2.74
CA ILE A 175 8.10 4.96 3.07
C ILE A 175 9.01 5.51 1.98
N GLU A 176 8.71 5.21 0.71
CA GLU A 176 9.51 5.71 -0.41
C GLU A 176 9.47 7.24 -0.54
N SER A 177 8.36 7.87 -0.17
CA SER A 177 8.26 9.35 -0.12
C SER A 177 9.22 9.94 0.92
N ILE A 178 9.27 9.37 2.11
CA ILE A 178 10.22 9.79 3.17
C ILE A 178 11.66 9.60 2.71
N LEU A 179 11.98 8.46 2.07
CA LEU A 179 13.31 8.20 1.53
C LEU A 179 13.68 9.15 0.38
N ALA A 180 12.74 9.49 -0.48
CA ALA A 180 12.96 10.44 -1.58
C ALA A 180 13.17 11.87 -1.05
N LYS A 181 12.39 12.28 -0.05
CA LYS A 181 12.42 13.63 0.53
C LYS A 181 13.67 13.89 1.38
N HIS A 182 14.03 12.93 2.21
CA HIS A 182 15.08 13.10 3.24
C HIS A 182 16.39 12.39 2.90
N GLY A 183 16.43 11.59 1.82
CA GLY A 183 17.55 10.72 1.46
C GLY A 183 17.58 9.44 2.29
N TRP A 184 18.43 8.49 1.89
CA TRP A 184 18.46 7.13 2.44
C TRP A 184 18.71 7.10 3.95
N LEU A 185 19.84 7.67 4.41
CA LEU A 185 20.23 7.57 5.83
C LEU A 185 19.27 8.33 6.75
N LYS A 186 18.96 9.58 6.43
CA LYS A 186 18.06 10.39 7.27
C LYS A 186 16.61 9.91 7.18
N GLY A 187 16.15 9.46 6.00
CA GLY A 187 14.82 8.91 5.83
C GLY A 187 14.63 7.65 6.66
N TRP A 188 15.58 6.71 6.63
CA TRP A 188 15.53 5.52 7.49
C TRP A 188 15.65 5.85 8.97
N ALA A 189 16.47 6.84 9.37
CA ALA A 189 16.52 7.26 10.77
C ALA A 189 15.16 7.77 11.26
N ILE A 190 14.42 8.54 10.45
CA ILE A 190 13.04 8.96 10.75
C ILE A 190 12.12 7.74 10.86
N ILE A 191 12.17 6.82 9.88
CA ILE A 191 11.30 5.64 9.83
C ILE A 191 11.56 4.71 11.03
N LEU A 192 12.82 4.47 11.39
CA LEU A 192 13.19 3.65 12.55
C LEU A 192 12.76 4.28 13.87
N ASN A 193 12.91 5.60 14.01
CA ASN A 193 12.50 6.30 15.23
C ASN A 193 10.96 6.28 15.37
N VAL A 194 10.20 6.61 14.32
CA VAL A 194 8.74 6.44 14.33
C VAL A 194 8.38 4.97 14.59
N GLY A 195 9.15 4.02 14.02
CA GLY A 195 9.01 2.59 14.27
C GLY A 195 9.15 2.23 15.74
N ALA A 196 10.12 2.83 16.45
CA ALA A 196 10.32 2.64 17.89
C ALA A 196 9.18 3.24 18.75
N ASN A 197 8.48 4.24 18.24
CA ASN A 197 7.32 4.86 18.90
C ASN A 197 5.99 4.12 18.60
N LEU A 198 5.96 3.09 17.73
CA LEU A 198 4.74 2.36 17.43
C LEU A 198 4.22 1.61 18.66
N GLY A 199 2.94 1.74 18.97
CA GLY A 199 2.29 0.84 19.90
C GLY A 199 1.95 -0.50 19.26
N THR A 200 1.72 -0.51 17.93
CA THR A 200 1.50 -1.74 17.16
C THR A 200 1.73 -1.56 15.66
N VAL A 201 2.04 -2.68 15.00
CA VAL A 201 2.05 -2.76 13.53
C VAL A 201 0.73 -3.34 13.04
N SER A 202 -0.10 -2.53 12.40
CA SER A 202 -1.35 -2.96 11.80
C SER A 202 -1.12 -3.92 10.64
N SER A 203 -1.97 -4.92 10.52
CA SER A 203 -1.89 -5.88 9.41
C SER A 203 -2.35 -5.31 8.06
N ARG A 204 -2.99 -4.12 8.04
CA ARG A 204 -3.59 -3.50 6.84
C ARG A 204 -3.60 -1.98 6.96
N SER A 205 -3.46 -1.27 5.83
CA SER A 205 -3.48 0.19 5.80
C SER A 205 -4.78 0.80 6.33
N PHE A 206 -5.94 0.24 5.99
CA PHE A 206 -7.21 0.72 6.54
C PHE A 206 -7.38 0.41 8.04
N GLY A 207 -6.67 -0.62 8.57
CA GLY A 207 -6.66 -0.91 9.99
C GLY A 207 -6.04 0.20 10.83
N VAL A 208 -5.14 0.99 10.26
CA VAL A 208 -4.58 2.18 10.94
C VAL A 208 -5.67 3.18 11.26
N ALA A 209 -6.47 3.56 10.26
CA ALA A 209 -7.56 4.50 10.41
C ALA A 209 -8.65 3.97 11.38
N ASP A 210 -8.96 2.68 11.31
CA ASP A 210 -9.93 2.01 12.21
C ASP A 210 -9.44 1.98 13.66
N TYR A 211 -8.18 1.66 13.92
CA TYR A 211 -7.61 1.66 15.28
C TYR A 211 -7.62 3.04 15.92
N VAL A 212 -7.29 4.07 15.13
CA VAL A 212 -7.33 5.47 15.58
C VAL A 212 -8.77 5.91 15.83
N ALA A 213 -9.69 5.62 14.94
CA ALA A 213 -11.11 5.98 15.11
C ALA A 213 -11.73 5.35 16.37
N LYS A 214 -11.35 4.12 16.69
CA LYS A 214 -11.81 3.40 17.90
C LYS A 214 -11.05 3.77 19.17
N GLY A 215 -10.09 4.68 19.12
CA GLY A 215 -9.31 5.11 20.28
C GLY A 215 -8.37 4.04 20.83
N GLN A 216 -7.96 3.07 20.03
CA GLN A 216 -6.95 2.09 20.42
C GLN A 216 -5.54 2.70 20.33
N PHE A 217 -5.35 3.63 19.42
CA PHE A 217 -4.15 4.45 19.27
C PHE A 217 -4.53 5.91 18.96
N GLY A 218 -3.60 6.82 19.24
CA GLY A 218 -3.83 8.25 19.09
C GLY A 218 -3.69 8.76 17.66
N VAL A 219 -2.75 8.20 16.90
CA VAL A 219 -2.36 8.72 15.59
C VAL A 219 -1.77 7.64 14.70
N GLY A 220 -1.85 7.84 13.38
CA GLY A 220 -1.15 6.99 12.41
C GLY A 220 -1.18 7.55 10.98
N PRO A 221 -0.21 7.16 10.13
CA PRO A 221 -0.19 7.56 8.74
C PRO A 221 -1.20 6.74 7.91
N THR A 222 -1.97 7.43 7.08
CA THR A 222 -2.96 6.80 6.21
C THR A 222 -3.21 7.64 4.96
N ILE A 223 -3.99 7.12 4.02
CA ILE A 223 -4.51 7.87 2.88
C ILE A 223 -5.87 8.47 3.19
N ASP A 224 -6.18 9.55 2.50
CA ASP A 224 -7.42 10.30 2.60
C ASP A 224 -8.68 9.43 2.43
N SER A 225 -8.67 8.50 1.49
CA SER A 225 -9.82 7.64 1.22
C SER A 225 -10.25 6.74 2.39
N TYR A 226 -9.37 6.50 3.36
CA TYR A 226 -9.76 5.85 4.62
C TYR A 226 -10.09 6.85 5.73
N ALA A 227 -9.42 8.01 5.73
CA ALA A 227 -9.59 9.00 6.78
C ALA A 227 -10.84 9.88 6.60
N LEU A 228 -11.12 10.33 5.37
CA LEU A 228 -12.19 11.29 5.09
C LEU A 228 -13.61 10.72 5.29
N VAL A 229 -13.78 9.41 5.27
CA VAL A 229 -15.09 8.76 5.53
C VAL A 229 -15.38 8.61 7.03
N LEU A 230 -14.34 8.61 7.88
CA LEU A 230 -14.48 8.38 9.33
C LEU A 230 -15.26 9.46 10.07
N PRO A 231 -15.09 10.78 9.81
CA PRO A 231 -15.82 11.82 10.52
C PRO A 231 -17.35 11.71 10.38
N LYS A 232 -17.85 11.02 9.36
CA LYS A 232 -19.29 10.73 9.22
C LYS A 232 -19.82 9.88 10.40
N GLN A 233 -18.97 9.05 11.01
CA GLN A 233 -19.31 8.15 12.12
C GLN A 233 -18.60 8.52 13.43
N PHE A 234 -17.42 9.12 13.37
CA PHE A 234 -16.53 9.40 14.49
C PHE A 234 -16.12 10.88 14.48
N GLN A 235 -16.92 11.73 15.13
CA GLN A 235 -16.70 13.20 15.13
C GLN A 235 -15.38 13.63 15.78
N HIS A 236 -14.77 12.77 16.61
CA HIS A 236 -13.50 12.99 17.28
C HIS A 236 -12.27 12.68 16.39
N VAL A 237 -12.48 12.21 15.15
CA VAL A 237 -11.38 11.90 14.23
C VAL A 237 -11.03 13.11 13.39
N GLY A 238 -9.74 13.47 13.35
CA GLY A 238 -9.16 14.46 12.47
C GLY A 238 -8.23 13.83 11.44
N PHE A 239 -8.00 14.55 10.34
CA PHE A 239 -7.03 14.16 9.31
C PHE A 239 -6.35 15.40 8.75
N GLY A 240 -5.05 15.31 8.48
CA GLY A 240 -4.25 16.33 7.83
C GLY A 240 -3.31 15.72 6.79
N TYR A 241 -3.24 16.34 5.61
CA TYR A 241 -2.29 15.94 4.57
C TYR A 241 -0.85 16.29 4.98
N ASP A 242 0.09 15.41 4.61
CA ASP A 242 1.51 15.62 4.81
C ASP A 242 2.22 15.83 3.46
N SER A 243 2.86 16.97 3.28
CA SER A 243 3.58 17.33 2.06
C SER A 243 4.86 16.52 1.82
N ASP A 244 5.30 15.72 2.78
CA ASP A 244 6.42 14.79 2.60
C ASP A 244 5.98 13.51 1.87
N PHE A 245 4.67 13.26 1.75
CA PHE A 245 4.13 12.15 0.99
C PHE A 245 3.82 12.52 -0.46
N THR A 246 4.06 11.58 -1.37
CA THR A 246 3.70 11.70 -2.78
C THR A 246 2.19 11.59 -2.98
N LEU A 247 1.71 12.09 -4.11
CA LEU A 247 0.36 11.77 -4.58
C LEU A 247 0.32 10.32 -5.06
N MET A 248 -0.80 9.64 -4.79
CA MET A 248 -0.98 8.21 -5.04
C MET A 248 -2.11 7.97 -6.05
N PRO A 249 -1.81 7.88 -7.34
CA PRO A 249 -2.82 7.59 -8.35
C PRO A 249 -3.51 6.25 -8.10
N THR A 250 -4.78 6.17 -8.50
CA THR A 250 -5.54 4.94 -8.55
C THR A 250 -5.60 4.45 -9.99
N TYR A 251 -5.16 3.23 -10.20
CA TYR A 251 -5.01 2.62 -11.51
C TYR A 251 -6.07 1.58 -11.78
N ILE A 252 -6.47 1.46 -13.04
CA ILE A 252 -7.16 0.30 -13.58
C ILE A 252 -6.32 -0.33 -14.69
N GLY A 253 -6.12 -1.64 -14.59
CA GLY A 253 -5.51 -2.48 -15.62
C GLY A 253 -6.52 -3.51 -16.10
N VAL A 254 -6.65 -3.69 -17.41
CA VAL A 254 -7.51 -4.72 -18.03
C VAL A 254 -6.68 -5.94 -18.35
N LEU A 255 -7.15 -7.13 -18.00
CA LEU A 255 -6.45 -8.36 -18.33
C LEU A 255 -6.65 -8.73 -19.80
N LYS A 256 -5.66 -9.43 -20.40
CA LYS A 256 -5.63 -9.71 -21.85
C LYS A 256 -6.87 -10.40 -22.39
N ASN A 257 -7.43 -11.34 -21.62
CA ASN A 257 -8.60 -12.10 -22.06
C ASN A 257 -9.90 -11.28 -22.04
N SER A 258 -9.89 -10.10 -21.44
CA SER A 258 -11.06 -9.25 -21.21
C SER A 258 -10.97 -7.89 -21.89
N GLY A 259 -9.94 -7.67 -22.73
CA GLY A 259 -9.69 -6.37 -23.36
C GLY A 259 -10.81 -5.88 -24.28
N GLU A 260 -11.55 -6.80 -24.91
CA GLU A 260 -12.65 -6.52 -25.83
C GLU A 260 -14.04 -6.68 -25.19
N ASN A 261 -14.12 -7.08 -23.91
CA ASN A 261 -15.40 -7.28 -23.24
C ASN A 261 -16.14 -5.95 -23.04
N GLU A 262 -17.39 -5.88 -23.45
CA GLU A 262 -18.22 -4.70 -23.34
C GLU A 262 -18.42 -4.29 -21.87
N SER A 263 -18.60 -5.24 -20.97
CA SER A 263 -18.69 -5.01 -19.53
C SER A 263 -17.43 -4.33 -18.96
N THR A 264 -16.24 -4.75 -19.40
CA THR A 264 -14.97 -4.14 -19.01
C THR A 264 -14.83 -2.70 -19.51
N GLN A 265 -15.15 -2.44 -20.79
CA GLN A 265 -15.08 -1.10 -21.38
C GLN A 265 -16.10 -0.15 -20.75
N SER A 266 -17.32 -0.62 -20.48
CA SER A 266 -18.35 0.16 -19.82
C SER A 266 -17.98 0.51 -18.38
N PHE A 267 -17.25 -0.36 -17.66
CA PHE A 267 -16.76 -0.08 -16.33
C PHE A 267 -15.68 1.02 -16.30
N ILE A 268 -14.73 0.99 -17.23
CA ILE A 268 -13.74 2.06 -17.37
C ILE A 268 -14.43 3.39 -17.72
N THR A 269 -15.37 3.35 -18.66
CA THR A 269 -16.15 4.53 -19.08
C THR A 269 -16.94 5.12 -17.90
N LEU A 270 -17.53 4.28 -17.05
CA LEU A 270 -18.19 4.74 -15.83
C LEU A 270 -17.22 5.47 -14.90
N LEU A 271 -16.06 4.85 -14.56
CA LEU A 271 -15.06 5.45 -13.68
C LEU A 271 -14.58 6.82 -14.15
N LEU A 272 -14.51 7.03 -15.45
CA LEU A 272 -14.02 8.25 -16.08
C LEU A 272 -15.16 9.19 -16.52
N SER A 273 -16.42 8.79 -16.28
CA SER A 273 -17.56 9.63 -16.57
C SER A 273 -17.57 10.90 -15.71
N LYS A 274 -18.10 12.01 -16.28
CA LYS A 274 -18.19 13.28 -15.54
C LYS A 274 -18.90 13.12 -14.20
N GLY A 275 -20.00 12.35 -14.14
CA GLY A 275 -20.77 12.16 -12.90
C GLY A 275 -19.94 11.52 -11.80
N VAL A 276 -19.22 10.40 -12.10
CA VAL A 276 -18.37 9.72 -11.12
C VAL A 276 -17.17 10.59 -10.73
N GLN A 277 -16.52 11.25 -11.69
CA GLN A 277 -15.38 12.12 -11.42
C GLN A 277 -15.76 13.32 -10.53
N ASP A 278 -16.89 13.96 -10.76
CA ASP A 278 -17.35 15.12 -9.98
C ASP A 278 -17.79 14.74 -8.55
N SER A 279 -18.29 13.51 -8.33
CA SER A 279 -18.76 13.03 -7.02
C SER A 279 -17.72 12.20 -6.25
N MET A 280 -16.62 11.82 -6.87
CA MET A 280 -15.69 10.77 -6.39
C MET A 280 -15.15 11.05 -4.98
N VAL A 281 -14.77 12.30 -4.67
CA VAL A 281 -14.23 12.68 -3.36
C VAL A 281 -15.28 12.60 -2.23
N ASN A 282 -16.55 12.80 -2.56
CA ASN A 282 -17.66 12.78 -1.60
C ASN A 282 -18.35 11.40 -1.49
N SER A 283 -18.01 10.47 -2.39
CA SER A 283 -18.47 9.08 -2.36
C SER A 283 -17.71 8.28 -1.29
N ASP A 284 -18.15 7.07 -1.01
CA ASP A 284 -17.42 6.15 -0.12
C ASP A 284 -16.09 5.69 -0.71
N PHE A 285 -15.90 5.80 -2.04
CA PHE A 285 -14.62 5.57 -2.69
C PHE A 285 -13.58 6.63 -2.31
N ALA A 286 -14.02 7.86 -2.01
CA ALA A 286 -13.26 8.97 -1.48
C ALA A 286 -11.90 9.16 -2.18
N LYS A 287 -11.90 9.21 -3.51
CA LYS A 287 -10.75 9.54 -4.34
C LYS A 287 -10.92 10.93 -4.94
N HIS A 288 -9.80 11.61 -5.19
CA HIS A 288 -9.82 12.83 -5.96
C HIS A 288 -9.90 12.53 -7.44
N SER A 289 -10.68 13.36 -8.15
CA SER A 289 -10.76 13.31 -9.61
C SER A 289 -9.40 13.59 -10.23
N ILE A 290 -9.06 12.92 -11.33
CA ILE A 290 -7.87 13.24 -12.12
C ILE A 290 -7.88 14.68 -12.68
N LYS A 291 -9.02 15.37 -12.64
CA LYS A 291 -9.20 16.77 -13.08
C LYS A 291 -9.06 17.79 -11.95
N ASP A 292 -9.02 17.32 -10.69
CA ASP A 292 -8.94 18.16 -9.50
C ASP A 292 -7.48 18.20 -9.03
N ASP A 293 -6.85 19.36 -9.09
CA ASP A 293 -5.47 19.59 -8.65
C ASP A 293 -5.37 20.19 -7.24
N SER A 294 -6.46 20.21 -6.49
CA SER A 294 -6.55 20.87 -5.17
C SER A 294 -5.54 20.34 -4.14
N LEU A 295 -5.12 19.08 -4.25
CA LEU A 295 -4.08 18.49 -3.38
C LEU A 295 -2.66 18.61 -3.95
N TYR A 296 -2.53 19.02 -5.20
CA TYR A 296 -1.21 19.15 -5.81
C TYR A 296 -0.44 20.31 -5.17
N SER A 297 0.79 20.05 -4.84
CA SER A 297 1.76 21.05 -4.41
C SER A 297 3.11 20.71 -5.02
N GLU A 298 3.85 21.72 -5.44
CA GLU A 298 5.25 21.55 -5.88
C GLU A 298 6.15 20.92 -4.81
N LYS A 299 5.70 20.89 -3.54
CA LYS A 299 6.40 20.24 -2.43
C LYS A 299 6.22 18.74 -2.39
N ASN A 300 5.15 18.20 -3.02
CA ASN A 300 4.95 16.77 -3.08
C ASN A 300 6.07 16.12 -3.90
N PRO A 301 6.80 15.14 -3.37
CA PRO A 301 7.91 14.52 -4.10
C PRO A 301 7.36 13.60 -5.19
N PRO A 302 7.62 13.87 -6.49
CA PRO A 302 7.43 12.83 -7.50
C PRO A 302 8.46 11.73 -7.28
N LEU A 303 8.01 10.48 -7.31
CA LEU A 303 8.88 9.35 -7.06
C LEU A 303 9.48 8.80 -8.37
N ASN A 304 10.74 8.43 -8.32
CA ASN A 304 11.34 7.66 -9.41
C ASN A 304 10.80 6.22 -9.36
N LEU A 305 9.70 5.97 -10.07
CA LEU A 305 9.00 4.68 -10.05
C LEU A 305 9.87 3.52 -10.53
N GLU A 306 10.80 3.75 -11.48
CA GLU A 306 11.74 2.71 -11.92
C GLU A 306 12.66 2.26 -10.77
N LYS A 307 13.24 3.22 -10.05
CA LYS A 307 14.08 2.96 -8.87
C LYS A 307 13.28 2.23 -7.78
N LEU A 308 12.06 2.70 -7.50
CA LEU A 308 11.18 2.09 -6.53
C LEU A 308 10.91 0.62 -6.84
N MET A 309 10.52 0.33 -8.07
CA MET A 309 10.13 -1.02 -8.50
C MET A 309 11.28 -2.01 -8.38
N LYS A 310 12.52 -1.55 -8.61
CA LYS A 310 13.70 -2.41 -8.47
C LYS A 310 13.98 -2.78 -7.01
N ARG A 311 13.74 -1.86 -6.06
CA ARG A 311 14.11 -2.03 -4.64
C ARG A 311 12.94 -2.35 -3.69
N GLU A 312 11.69 -2.41 -4.20
CA GLU A 312 10.48 -2.62 -3.40
C GLU A 312 10.64 -3.76 -2.39
N LYS A 313 11.02 -4.94 -2.87
CA LYS A 313 11.15 -6.15 -2.02
C LYS A 313 12.23 -5.99 -0.96
N LEU A 314 13.34 -5.30 -1.28
CA LEU A 314 14.44 -5.04 -0.35
C LEU A 314 14.03 -4.04 0.74
N VAL A 315 13.34 -2.95 0.38
CA VAL A 315 12.80 -1.97 1.34
C VAL A 315 11.77 -2.61 2.27
N ASN A 316 10.92 -3.49 1.74
CA ASN A 316 9.98 -4.26 2.54
C ASN A 316 10.69 -5.15 3.57
N ILE A 317 11.74 -5.85 3.15
CA ILE A 317 12.53 -6.72 4.03
C ILE A 317 13.23 -5.88 5.11
N ILE A 318 13.83 -4.75 4.75
CA ILE A 318 14.47 -3.85 5.72
C ILE A 318 13.49 -3.42 6.81
N PHE A 319 12.30 -2.96 6.41
CA PHE A 319 11.27 -2.54 7.37
C PHE A 319 10.83 -3.70 8.27
N ASP A 320 10.56 -4.85 7.69
CA ASP A 320 10.09 -6.02 8.45
C ASP A 320 11.17 -6.57 9.38
N GLU A 321 12.44 -6.61 8.96
CA GLU A 321 13.54 -7.08 9.81
C GLU A 321 13.89 -6.08 10.93
N ALA A 322 13.88 -4.77 10.63
CA ALA A 322 14.31 -3.76 11.59
C ALA A 322 13.20 -3.34 12.56
N ILE A 323 11.94 -3.31 12.11
CA ILE A 323 10.82 -2.78 12.90
C ILE A 323 9.83 -3.90 13.25
N THR A 324 9.23 -4.57 12.24
CA THR A 324 8.12 -5.51 12.51
C THR A 324 8.53 -6.66 13.41
N LYS A 325 9.71 -7.24 13.16
CA LYS A 325 10.21 -8.40 13.91
C LYS A 325 10.86 -8.05 15.25
N ARG A 326 11.39 -6.84 15.36
CA ARG A 326 12.16 -6.38 16.52
C ARG A 326 11.51 -5.23 17.28
N LEU A 327 10.20 -5.05 17.10
CA LEU A 327 9.49 -3.93 17.72
C LEU A 327 9.69 -3.83 19.25
N PRO A 328 9.54 -4.91 20.06
CA PRO A 328 9.76 -4.82 21.49
C PRO A 328 11.21 -4.42 21.86
N GLU A 329 12.20 -5.02 21.21
CA GLU A 329 13.62 -4.75 21.43
C GLU A 329 13.98 -3.29 21.09
N LEU A 330 13.46 -2.79 19.95
CA LEU A 330 13.66 -1.41 19.51
C LEU A 330 13.00 -0.41 20.49
N GLN A 331 11.80 -0.75 21.00
CA GLN A 331 11.09 0.03 22.00
C GLN A 331 11.84 0.10 23.33
N ASP A 332 12.34 -1.02 23.84
CA ASP A 332 13.03 -1.10 25.12
C ASP A 332 14.32 -0.25 25.09
N LEU A 333 15.11 -0.34 24.02
CA LEU A 333 16.31 0.47 23.83
C LEU A 333 15.98 1.98 23.71
N TRP A 334 14.97 2.29 22.91
CA TRP A 334 14.54 3.68 22.72
C TRP A 334 14.02 4.30 24.01
N HIS A 335 13.19 3.60 24.76
CA HIS A 335 12.69 4.06 26.05
C HIS A 335 13.83 4.37 27.02
N SER A 336 14.78 3.45 27.17
CA SER A 336 15.93 3.64 28.06
C SER A 336 16.83 4.81 27.61
N ILE A 337 17.03 4.99 26.30
CA ILE A 337 17.79 6.15 25.78
C ILE A 337 17.06 7.47 26.06
N ALA A 338 15.74 7.51 25.89
CA ALA A 338 14.93 8.71 26.15
C ALA A 338 14.95 9.10 27.64
N GLU A 339 14.93 8.12 28.55
CA GLU A 339 15.13 8.35 29.98
C GLU A 339 16.52 8.95 30.25
N LEU A 340 17.58 8.41 29.65
CA LEU A 340 18.92 8.95 29.77
C LEU A 340 19.04 10.38 29.18
N GLU A 341 18.42 10.68 28.04
CA GLU A 341 18.38 12.03 27.46
C GLU A 341 17.86 13.05 28.51
N SER A 342 16.80 12.68 29.25
CA SER A 342 16.23 13.54 30.30
C SER A 342 17.19 13.74 31.48
N ILE A 343 17.82 12.66 31.97
CA ILE A 343 18.69 12.69 33.15
C ILE A 343 20.01 13.39 32.83
N THR A 344 20.55 13.23 31.63
CA THR A 344 21.86 13.78 31.25
C THR A 344 21.81 15.18 30.64
N ALA A 345 20.63 15.76 30.48
CA ALA A 345 20.43 17.08 29.85
C ALA A 345 21.32 18.21 30.41
N SER A 346 21.66 18.16 31.72
CA SER A 346 22.53 19.14 32.39
C SER A 346 24.03 18.83 32.28
N ASN A 347 24.43 17.65 31.76
CA ASN A 347 25.81 17.25 31.58
C ASN A 347 26.16 17.18 30.09
N PRO A 348 26.90 18.15 29.50
CA PRO A 348 27.15 18.21 28.06
C PRO A 348 27.90 16.99 27.50
N GLU A 349 28.81 16.39 28.25
CA GLU A 349 29.57 15.22 27.80
C GLU A 349 28.66 13.98 27.70
N LEU A 350 27.93 13.68 28.76
CA LEU A 350 26.98 12.60 28.79
C LEU A 350 25.84 12.80 27.76
N SER A 351 25.30 14.01 27.65
CA SER A 351 24.28 14.33 26.66
C SER A 351 24.76 14.11 25.23
N THR A 352 26.02 14.41 24.92
CA THR A 352 26.63 14.12 23.63
C THR A 352 26.73 12.62 23.40
N ARG A 353 27.17 11.84 24.38
CA ARG A 353 27.26 10.36 24.28
C ARG A 353 25.89 9.72 24.09
N VAL A 354 24.87 10.17 24.82
CA VAL A 354 23.48 9.68 24.67
C VAL A 354 22.92 10.05 23.29
N SER A 355 23.21 11.25 22.78
CA SER A 355 22.81 11.65 21.43
C SER A 355 23.47 10.79 20.35
N HIS A 356 24.74 10.42 20.51
CA HIS A 356 25.41 9.48 19.61
C HIS A 356 24.79 8.07 19.68
N LEU A 357 24.45 7.63 20.88
CA LEU A 357 23.78 6.33 21.08
C LEU A 357 22.42 6.28 20.37
N LYS A 358 21.63 7.34 20.49
CA LYS A 358 20.37 7.53 19.76
C LYS A 358 20.58 7.48 18.23
N GLN A 359 21.58 8.18 17.72
CA GLN A 359 21.91 8.13 16.29
C GLN A 359 22.29 6.72 15.84
N GLN A 360 23.04 5.97 16.66
CA GLN A 360 23.40 4.59 16.38
C GLN A 360 22.18 3.67 16.39
N LEU A 361 21.25 3.82 17.36
CA LEU A 361 20.01 3.04 17.40
C LEU A 361 19.20 3.15 16.11
N PHE A 362 19.12 4.36 15.55
CA PHE A 362 18.35 4.65 14.35
C PHE A 362 19.17 4.64 13.06
N LEU A 363 20.36 4.02 13.09
CA LEU A 363 21.20 3.84 11.92
C LEU A 363 20.80 2.58 11.16
N ILE A 364 20.54 2.73 9.86
CA ILE A 364 20.39 1.57 8.98
C ILE A 364 21.78 1.05 8.53
N PRO A 365 22.15 -0.23 8.79
CA PRO A 365 23.50 -0.74 8.55
C PRO A 365 23.75 -1.13 7.09
N MET A 366 23.13 -0.45 6.15
CA MET A 366 23.29 -0.64 4.71
C MET A 366 23.12 0.67 3.95
N THR A 367 23.98 0.88 2.98
CA THR A 367 23.93 2.06 2.09
C THR A 367 22.91 1.88 0.97
N GLU A 368 22.42 2.99 0.40
CA GLU A 368 21.55 2.95 -0.76
C GLU A 368 22.24 2.31 -1.98
N GLU A 369 23.55 2.46 -2.08
CA GLU A 369 24.36 1.85 -3.15
C GLU A 369 24.39 0.32 -3.05
N GLU A 370 24.57 -0.23 -1.86
CA GLU A 370 24.49 -1.69 -1.64
C GLU A 370 23.12 -2.23 -2.08
N ILE A 371 22.04 -1.54 -1.69
CA ILE A 371 20.68 -1.90 -2.10
C ILE A 371 20.51 -1.82 -3.62
N ARG A 372 21.04 -0.77 -4.25
CA ARG A 372 20.99 -0.60 -5.71
C ARG A 372 21.69 -1.74 -6.45
N LEU A 373 22.86 -2.16 -5.98
CA LEU A 373 23.62 -3.26 -6.57
C LEU A 373 22.85 -4.59 -6.46
N ILE A 374 22.28 -4.89 -5.31
CA ILE A 374 21.46 -6.09 -5.11
C ILE A 374 20.19 -6.04 -6.00
N ALA A 375 19.51 -4.90 -6.03
CA ALA A 375 18.32 -4.71 -6.85
C ALA A 375 18.59 -4.90 -8.35
N ASN A 376 19.72 -4.39 -8.85
CA ASN A 376 20.14 -4.57 -10.23
C ASN A 376 20.49 -6.04 -10.54
N SER A 377 21.17 -6.75 -9.63
CA SER A 377 21.51 -8.16 -9.83
C SER A 377 20.23 -9.03 -9.93
N ILE A 378 19.20 -8.73 -9.14
CA ILE A 378 17.89 -9.40 -9.24
C ILE A 378 17.23 -9.11 -10.59
N ALA A 379 17.22 -7.84 -11.03
CA ALA A 379 16.61 -7.44 -12.29
C ALA A 379 17.31 -8.02 -13.53
N GLU A 380 18.63 -8.17 -13.51
CA GLU A 380 19.42 -8.80 -14.59
C GLU A 380 19.13 -10.30 -14.69
N GLN A 381 18.96 -10.97 -13.57
CA GLN A 381 18.56 -12.39 -13.53
C GLN A 381 17.17 -12.60 -14.09
N ASP A 382 16.20 -11.74 -13.76
CA ASP A 382 14.85 -11.78 -14.33
C ASP A 382 14.86 -11.60 -15.87
N ALA A 383 15.70 -10.69 -16.37
CA ALA A 383 15.80 -10.41 -17.81
C ALA A 383 16.42 -11.56 -18.61
N SER A 384 17.29 -12.36 -18.00
CA SER A 384 17.98 -13.49 -18.68
C SER A 384 17.11 -14.73 -18.87
N ASN A 385 15.83 -14.73 -18.47
CA ASN A 385 14.92 -15.89 -18.44
C ASN A 385 15.50 -17.16 -17.74
N GLN A 386 16.64 -17.00 -17.04
CA GLN A 386 17.26 -18.07 -16.28
C GLN A 386 16.78 -18.11 -14.81
N ALA A 387 16.05 -17.09 -14.38
CA ALA A 387 15.54 -17.05 -13.03
C ALA A 387 14.30 -17.95 -12.90
N SER A 388 14.50 -19.11 -12.33
CA SER A 388 13.40 -19.74 -11.62
C SER A 388 12.98 -18.82 -10.48
N SER A 389 11.67 -18.67 -10.21
CA SER A 389 11.16 -17.91 -9.04
C SER A 389 11.85 -18.28 -7.72
N GLY A 390 12.54 -19.43 -7.67
CA GLY A 390 13.33 -19.91 -6.55
C GLY A 390 14.65 -19.15 -6.34
N LEU A 391 15.31 -18.67 -7.40
CA LEU A 391 16.60 -17.97 -7.25
C LEU A 391 16.38 -16.56 -6.68
N GLU A 392 15.39 -15.81 -7.18
CA GLU A 392 15.03 -14.52 -6.59
C GLU A 392 14.68 -14.65 -5.10
N GLN A 393 13.85 -15.66 -4.76
CA GLN A 393 13.49 -15.93 -3.36
C GLN A 393 14.71 -16.25 -2.51
N ALA A 394 15.68 -17.01 -3.03
CA ALA A 394 16.91 -17.31 -2.32
C ALA A 394 17.76 -16.05 -2.06
N VAL A 395 17.93 -15.17 -3.06
CA VAL A 395 18.64 -13.89 -2.93
C VAL A 395 17.96 -12.98 -1.90
N LEU A 396 16.64 -12.89 -1.93
CA LEU A 396 15.88 -12.07 -0.98
C LEU A 396 15.95 -12.65 0.45
N ALA A 397 15.91 -13.97 0.59
CA ALA A 397 16.05 -14.63 1.89
C ALA A 397 17.46 -14.43 2.47
N GLU A 398 18.51 -14.59 1.65
CA GLU A 398 19.89 -14.31 2.06
C GLU A 398 20.08 -12.84 2.45
N PHE A 399 19.53 -11.93 1.64
CA PHE A 399 19.54 -10.50 1.97
C PHE A 399 18.91 -10.23 3.33
N GLY A 400 17.70 -10.76 3.58
CA GLY A 400 16.99 -10.59 4.84
C GLY A 400 17.79 -11.13 6.04
N TYR A 401 18.40 -12.30 5.89
CA TYR A 401 19.26 -12.87 6.92
C TYR A 401 20.49 -11.99 7.21
N ARG A 402 21.22 -11.59 6.17
CA ARG A 402 22.43 -10.76 6.32
C ARG A 402 22.12 -9.38 6.91
N PHE A 403 21.03 -8.77 6.45
CA PHE A 403 20.55 -7.51 7.01
C PHE A 403 20.14 -7.67 8.47
N GLY A 404 19.37 -8.72 8.79
CA GLY A 404 18.91 -9.02 10.14
C GLY A 404 20.09 -9.19 11.13
N VAL A 405 21.15 -9.92 10.73
CA VAL A 405 22.36 -10.08 11.54
C VAL A 405 23.08 -8.74 11.77
N LYS A 406 23.31 -7.95 10.71
CA LYS A 406 23.95 -6.63 10.85
C LYS A 406 23.16 -5.68 11.75
N PHE A 407 21.84 -5.73 11.66
CA PHE A 407 20.98 -4.87 12.47
C PHE A 407 20.95 -5.33 13.93
N GLU A 408 20.93 -6.63 14.19
CA GLU A 408 21.04 -7.22 15.52
C GLU A 408 22.38 -6.87 16.19
N ASP A 409 23.48 -7.01 15.47
CA ASP A 409 24.81 -6.61 15.96
C ASP A 409 24.83 -5.13 16.36
N ASN A 410 24.18 -4.24 15.57
CA ASN A 410 24.04 -2.84 15.91
C ASN A 410 23.22 -2.63 17.20
N LEU A 411 22.09 -3.32 17.38
CA LEU A 411 21.28 -3.23 18.58
C LEU A 411 22.03 -3.74 19.82
N LEU A 412 22.81 -4.82 19.71
CA LEU A 412 23.66 -5.33 20.78
C LEU A 412 24.73 -4.30 21.19
N GLN A 413 25.40 -3.65 20.23
CA GLN A 413 26.36 -2.58 20.52
C GLN A 413 25.69 -1.40 21.23
N VAL A 414 24.48 -1.01 20.82
CA VAL A 414 23.69 0.01 21.48
C VAL A 414 23.37 -0.40 22.92
N ALA A 415 22.92 -1.65 23.14
CA ALA A 415 22.60 -2.18 24.46
C ALA A 415 23.81 -2.19 25.41
N ASP A 416 24.98 -2.62 24.92
CA ASP A 416 26.22 -2.64 25.70
C ASP A 416 26.67 -1.22 26.09
N THR A 417 26.60 -0.27 25.15
CA THR A 417 26.95 1.12 25.39
C THR A 417 25.97 1.80 26.37
N LEU A 418 24.67 1.52 26.21
CA LEU A 418 23.62 1.97 27.11
C LEU A 418 23.89 1.51 28.54
N LYS A 419 24.15 0.22 28.72
CA LYS A 419 24.46 -0.38 30.01
C LYS A 419 25.72 0.25 30.64
N ALA A 420 26.76 0.52 29.84
CA ALA A 420 27.96 1.17 30.34
C ALA A 420 27.69 2.58 30.88
N ILE A 421 26.83 3.38 30.19
CA ILE A 421 26.43 4.71 30.66
C ILE A 421 25.55 4.60 31.92
N GLN A 422 24.65 3.64 32.00
CA GLN A 422 23.81 3.42 33.19
C GLN A 422 24.66 3.07 34.42
N VAL A 423 25.64 2.17 34.27
CA VAL A 423 26.57 1.81 35.35
C VAL A 423 27.39 3.02 35.81
N GLU A 424 27.86 3.88 34.89
CA GLU A 424 28.58 5.13 35.23
C GLU A 424 27.69 6.11 36.05
N LEU A 425 26.38 6.12 35.75
CA LEU A 425 25.42 6.94 36.48
C LEU A 425 24.86 6.28 37.75
N ALA A 426 25.30 5.04 38.05
CA ALA A 426 24.81 4.23 39.17
C ALA A 426 23.27 4.01 39.14
N LEU A 427 22.73 3.82 37.95
CA LEU A 427 21.30 3.54 37.67
C LEU A 427 21.02 2.06 37.53
#